data_4e9325fc265439023a683bc671acb39d
#
_entry.id   4e9325fc265439023a683bc671acb39d
#
_cell.length_a   1.000
_cell.length_b   1.000
_cell.length_c   1.000
_cell.angle_alpha   90.00
_cell.angle_beta   90.00
_cell.angle_gamma   90.00
#
_symmetry.space_group_name_H-M   'P 1'
#
loop_
_entity.id
_entity.type
_entity.pdbx_description
1 polymer ?
#
loop_
_entity_poly.entity_id
_entity_poly.type
_entity_poly.pdbx_seq_one_letter_code
_entity_poly.pdbx_strand_id
1 'polypeptide(L)'
;MLFGLASCASTPQTAVPPPPPPKPVVQEPVNPYLIKATNRLTPPHMAGRKLVRVALLAPFSSDNPAIRNEAQTLQSAAELALFEHGDASMLLIPKDSGDTPESARDAAVDAMRSGADFILGPLFASGVTAIAPYARANDVPMFSFSTDTSEAGRDIYVLTFLPEDEARQIVRYAAEQGVKRLVVLAPEGRYGDRVAAAARETAAAAGIEFMGDERYDPRSTSMTSAIEVSKRVAGRVSGGTASRETAILIPERGAMLRAIVQTLGQAGASSRQVRYLGTGLWNDPDTLNDSRMLGAWFVTPDVAARSAFEQRFNQAYQRRPTRLAGMGYDATAMLARMTREGSKSGASARAIEAQDGFIGVDGLFRFRNHVVERGMAVNEVVARGSKVVQVAPKAFPK
;
A
#
# COMPACT_ATOMS: atom_id res chain seq x y z
N MET A 1 56.31 95.56 -34.16
CA MET A 1 55.40 94.50 -34.63
C MET A 1 55.95 93.19 -34.11
N LEU A 2 55.31 92.69 -33.04
CA LEU A 2 55.60 91.37 -32.48
C LEU A 2 54.36 90.53 -32.64
N PHE A 3 54.46 89.42 -33.32
CA PHE A 3 53.45 88.42 -33.45
C PHE A 3 53.63 87.38 -32.31
N GLY A 4 52.63 87.24 -31.44
CA GLY A 4 52.61 86.16 -30.45
C GLY A 4 51.92 84.92 -31.01
N LEU A 5 52.67 83.82 -31.04
CA LEU A 5 52.09 82.50 -31.35
C LEU A 5 51.44 81.87 -30.07
N ALA A 6 50.15 81.68 -30.12
CA ALA A 6 49.43 80.92 -29.09
C ALA A 6 49.51 79.39 -29.39
N SER A 7 50.21 78.65 -28.54
CA SER A 7 50.25 77.19 -28.62
C SER A 7 49.03 76.57 -27.91
N CYS A 8 48.20 75.93 -28.70
CA CYS A 8 47.12 75.06 -28.12
C CYS A 8 47.65 73.72 -27.64
N ALA A 9 47.72 73.52 -26.32
CA ALA A 9 48.04 72.23 -25.74
C ALA A 9 46.77 71.36 -25.74
N SER A 10 46.70 70.32 -26.53
CA SER A 10 45.69 69.27 -26.49
C SER A 10 45.95 68.34 -25.32
N THR A 11 45.00 68.29 -24.33
CA THR A 11 44.98 67.36 -23.24
C THR A 11 44.75 65.93 -23.77
N PRO A 12 45.52 64.91 -23.33
CA PRO A 12 45.26 63.54 -23.75
C PRO A 12 43.97 63.03 -23.12
N GLN A 13 43.02 62.63 -23.96
CA GLN A 13 41.78 61.91 -23.53
C GLN A 13 42.16 60.53 -23.04
N THR A 14 42.03 60.30 -21.76
CA THR A 14 42.18 58.98 -21.16
C THR A 14 41.08 58.06 -21.69
N ALA A 15 41.43 57.04 -22.46
CA ALA A 15 40.53 56.04 -22.98
C ALA A 15 39.89 55.26 -21.80
N VAL A 16 38.56 55.31 -21.69
CA VAL A 16 37.82 54.51 -20.74
C VAL A 16 37.99 53.02 -21.11
N PRO A 17 38.44 52.16 -20.20
CA PRO A 17 38.62 50.74 -20.50
C PRO A 17 37.26 50.11 -20.88
N PRO A 18 37.22 49.18 -21.85
CA PRO A 18 35.99 48.53 -22.26
C PRO A 18 35.33 47.80 -21.06
N PRO A 19 34.01 47.76 -20.97
CA PRO A 19 33.31 47.07 -19.89
C PRO A 19 33.75 45.59 -19.90
N PRO A 20 33.90 44.99 -18.70
CA PRO A 20 34.28 43.59 -18.61
C PRO A 20 33.24 42.71 -19.32
N PRO A 21 33.65 41.61 -19.97
CA PRO A 21 32.75 40.72 -20.66
C PRO A 21 31.67 40.22 -19.67
N PRO A 22 30.39 40.08 -20.11
CA PRO A 22 29.33 39.57 -19.25
C PRO A 22 29.76 38.18 -18.71
N LYS A 23 29.61 38.01 -17.40
CA LYS A 23 29.87 36.71 -16.78
C LYS A 23 29.02 35.65 -17.49
N PRO A 24 29.58 34.46 -17.81
CA PRO A 24 28.79 33.39 -18.40
C PRO A 24 27.59 33.10 -17.48
N VAL A 25 26.40 33.20 -18.06
CA VAL A 25 25.15 32.78 -17.37
C VAL A 25 25.26 31.27 -17.25
N VAL A 26 25.64 30.79 -16.08
CA VAL A 26 25.57 29.39 -15.74
C VAL A 26 24.08 29.07 -15.73
N GLN A 27 23.58 28.45 -16.80
CA GLN A 27 22.24 27.89 -16.81
C GLN A 27 22.21 26.78 -15.74
N GLU A 28 21.42 26.98 -14.67
CA GLU A 28 21.16 25.91 -13.71
C GLU A 28 20.63 24.70 -14.49
N PRO A 29 21.12 23.49 -14.17
CA PRO A 29 20.64 22.29 -14.83
C PRO A 29 19.13 22.16 -14.65
N VAL A 30 18.39 22.14 -15.75
CA VAL A 30 16.95 21.98 -15.75
C VAL A 30 16.62 20.61 -15.16
N ASN A 31 15.93 20.58 -14.03
CA ASN A 31 15.48 19.32 -13.44
C ASN A 31 14.44 18.66 -14.36
N PRO A 32 14.73 17.49 -14.97
CA PRO A 32 13.85 16.86 -15.95
C PRO A 32 12.54 16.33 -15.35
N TYR A 33 12.45 16.23 -14.02
CA TYR A 33 11.28 15.73 -13.30
C TYR A 33 10.29 16.84 -12.93
N LEU A 34 10.63 18.13 -13.11
CA LEU A 34 9.72 19.23 -12.83
C LEU A 34 8.63 19.33 -13.89
N ILE A 35 7.39 19.27 -13.45
CA ILE A 35 6.19 19.36 -14.28
C ILE A 35 5.45 20.65 -13.99
N LYS A 36 5.28 21.51 -14.99
CA LYS A 36 4.42 22.70 -14.86
C LYS A 36 2.95 22.30 -15.07
N ALA A 37 2.08 22.73 -14.18
CA ALA A 37 0.64 22.61 -14.38
C ALA A 37 0.20 23.57 -15.51
N THR A 38 -0.04 23.01 -16.70
CA THR A 38 -0.37 23.77 -17.91
C THR A 38 -1.87 23.83 -18.18
N ASN A 39 -2.63 22.89 -17.67
CA ASN A 39 -4.06 22.78 -17.90
C ASN A 39 -4.75 22.32 -16.59
N ARG A 40 -4.88 23.24 -15.63
CA ARG A 40 -5.55 22.93 -14.36
C ARG A 40 -7.02 22.60 -14.60
N LEU A 41 -7.34 21.32 -14.48
CA LEU A 41 -8.72 20.84 -14.64
C LEU A 41 -9.64 21.53 -13.63
N THR A 42 -10.62 22.27 -14.15
CA THR A 42 -11.61 22.97 -13.34
C THR A 42 -12.98 22.82 -13.99
N PRO A 43 -13.85 21.95 -13.45
CA PRO A 43 -15.21 21.81 -13.94
C PRO A 43 -15.96 23.15 -13.86
N PRO A 44 -16.85 23.49 -14.80
CA PRO A 44 -17.54 24.77 -14.83
C PRO A 44 -18.29 25.12 -13.53
N HIS A 45 -18.91 24.13 -12.89
CA HIS A 45 -19.65 24.32 -11.62
C HIS A 45 -18.74 24.54 -10.40
N MET A 46 -17.42 24.32 -10.56
CA MET A 46 -16.40 24.56 -9.53
C MET A 46 -15.54 25.80 -9.83
N ALA A 47 -15.87 26.56 -10.88
CA ALA A 47 -15.13 27.76 -11.25
C ALA A 47 -15.10 28.78 -10.11
N GLY A 48 -13.95 29.44 -9.92
CA GLY A 48 -13.75 30.43 -8.85
C GLY A 48 -13.49 29.87 -7.44
N ARG A 49 -13.56 28.55 -7.28
CA ARG A 49 -13.27 27.90 -5.99
C ARG A 49 -11.78 27.54 -5.87
N LYS A 50 -11.27 27.51 -4.65
CA LYS A 50 -9.99 26.85 -4.34
C LYS A 50 -10.21 25.35 -4.41
N LEU A 51 -9.53 24.67 -5.32
CA LEU A 51 -9.71 23.24 -5.52
C LEU A 51 -8.47 22.47 -5.06
N VAL A 52 -8.72 21.34 -4.40
CA VAL A 52 -7.74 20.26 -4.19
C VAL A 52 -8.03 19.17 -5.21
N ARG A 53 -7.04 18.86 -6.02
CA ARG A 53 -7.12 17.87 -7.11
C ARG A 53 -6.41 16.62 -6.69
N VAL A 54 -7.13 15.52 -6.62
CA VAL A 54 -6.63 14.20 -6.24
C VAL A 54 -6.68 13.31 -7.47
N ALA A 55 -5.54 12.91 -7.98
CA ALA A 55 -5.47 11.97 -9.10
C ALA A 55 -5.52 10.53 -8.56
N LEU A 56 -6.40 9.71 -9.13
CA LEU A 56 -6.44 8.27 -8.87
C LEU A 56 -5.82 7.54 -10.07
N LEU A 57 -4.65 6.96 -9.86
CA LEU A 57 -3.91 6.18 -10.86
C LEU A 57 -4.18 4.70 -10.65
N ALA A 58 -4.93 4.10 -11.56
CA ALA A 58 -5.25 2.67 -11.52
C ALA A 58 -5.22 2.07 -12.94
N PRO A 59 -4.95 0.76 -13.09
CA PRO A 59 -4.76 0.10 -14.39
C PRO A 59 -6.11 -0.24 -15.04
N PHE A 60 -6.83 0.78 -15.50
CA PHE A 60 -8.18 0.65 -16.08
C PHE A 60 -8.18 -0.11 -17.40
N SER A 61 -7.10 -0.03 -18.17
CA SER A 61 -6.92 -0.71 -19.46
C SER A 61 -6.15 -2.02 -19.39
N SER A 62 -5.85 -2.54 -18.18
CA SER A 62 -5.11 -3.79 -18.02
C SER A 62 -5.70 -4.92 -18.85
N ASP A 63 -4.86 -5.73 -19.49
CA ASP A 63 -5.30 -6.91 -20.23
C ASP A 63 -5.90 -7.99 -19.31
N ASN A 64 -5.55 -7.98 -18.03
CA ASN A 64 -6.09 -8.92 -17.05
C ASN A 64 -7.45 -8.42 -16.50
N PRO A 65 -8.57 -9.17 -16.75
CA PRO A 65 -9.89 -8.77 -16.28
C PRO A 65 -10.00 -8.60 -14.75
N ALA A 66 -9.25 -9.38 -13.98
CA ALA A 66 -9.26 -9.26 -12.51
C ALA A 66 -8.62 -7.94 -12.06
N ILE A 67 -7.55 -7.50 -12.72
CA ILE A 67 -6.88 -6.23 -12.45
C ILE A 67 -7.77 -5.06 -12.86
N ARG A 68 -8.43 -5.13 -14.03
CA ARG A 68 -9.42 -4.12 -14.43
C ARG A 68 -10.58 -3.98 -13.44
N ASN A 69 -11.10 -5.12 -12.95
CA ASN A 69 -12.14 -5.10 -11.92
C ASN A 69 -11.64 -4.47 -10.62
N GLU A 70 -10.39 -4.72 -10.24
CA GLU A 70 -9.75 -4.08 -9.07
C GLU A 70 -9.68 -2.56 -9.26
N ALA A 71 -9.18 -2.09 -10.42
CA ALA A 71 -9.08 -0.67 -10.75
C ALA A 71 -10.45 0.04 -10.69
N GLN A 72 -11.47 -0.55 -11.32
CA GLN A 72 -12.84 -0.03 -11.29
C GLN A 72 -13.44 0.00 -9.88
N THR A 73 -13.09 -0.99 -9.06
CA THR A 73 -13.60 -1.07 -7.69
C THR A 73 -12.92 -0.06 -6.78
N LEU A 74 -11.60 0.16 -6.97
CA LEU A 74 -10.85 1.24 -6.30
C LEU A 74 -11.44 2.61 -6.64
N GLN A 75 -11.76 2.87 -7.91
CA GLN A 75 -12.40 4.12 -8.33
C GLN A 75 -13.77 4.29 -7.67
N SER A 76 -14.65 3.29 -7.75
CA SER A 76 -15.98 3.36 -7.13
C SER A 76 -15.89 3.61 -5.62
N ALA A 77 -14.91 3.01 -4.94
CA ALA A 77 -14.69 3.24 -3.52
C ALA A 77 -14.19 4.66 -3.20
N ALA A 78 -13.29 5.20 -4.04
CA ALA A 78 -12.83 6.58 -3.94
C ALA A 78 -13.97 7.58 -4.19
N GLU A 79 -14.81 7.33 -5.18
CA GLU A 79 -16.02 8.13 -5.46
C GLU A 79 -17.02 8.10 -4.29
N LEU A 80 -17.27 6.91 -3.72
CA LEU A 80 -18.13 6.79 -2.55
C LEU A 80 -17.60 7.63 -1.37
N ALA A 81 -16.30 7.57 -1.11
CA ALA A 81 -15.67 8.38 -0.08
C ALA A 81 -15.76 9.89 -0.36
N LEU A 82 -15.61 10.29 -1.63
CA LEU A 82 -15.79 11.67 -2.05
C LEU A 82 -17.22 12.16 -1.80
N PHE A 83 -18.22 11.36 -2.11
CA PHE A 83 -19.64 11.72 -1.86
C PHE A 83 -19.98 11.75 -0.37
N GLU A 84 -19.40 10.88 0.43
CA GLU A 84 -19.69 10.83 1.88
C GLU A 84 -18.90 11.88 2.70
N HIS A 85 -17.70 12.24 2.29
CA HIS A 85 -16.76 13.05 3.08
C HIS A 85 -16.20 14.29 2.38
N GLY A 86 -16.26 14.32 1.06
CA GLY A 86 -15.80 15.47 0.27
C GLY A 86 -16.69 16.69 0.44
N ASP A 87 -16.13 17.83 0.08
CA ASP A 87 -16.86 19.07 -0.09
C ASP A 87 -16.71 19.57 -1.53
N ALA A 88 -17.32 20.72 -1.81
CA ALA A 88 -17.29 21.29 -3.15
C ALA A 88 -15.90 21.83 -3.60
N SER A 89 -14.85 21.60 -2.82
CA SER A 89 -13.47 21.99 -3.13
C SER A 89 -12.59 20.80 -3.56
N MET A 90 -13.05 19.56 -3.42
CA MET A 90 -12.27 18.36 -3.78
C MET A 90 -12.68 17.83 -5.14
N LEU A 91 -11.70 17.59 -6.02
CA LEU A 91 -11.90 17.02 -7.35
C LEU A 91 -11.09 15.72 -7.47
N LEU A 92 -11.77 14.61 -7.71
CA LEU A 92 -11.14 13.33 -8.03
C LEU A 92 -10.92 13.24 -9.55
N ILE A 93 -9.69 12.87 -9.97
CA ILE A 93 -9.27 12.79 -11.38
C ILE A 93 -8.76 11.38 -11.65
N PRO A 94 -9.60 10.46 -12.16
CA PRO A 94 -9.14 9.14 -12.58
C PRO A 94 -8.17 9.24 -13.77
N LYS A 95 -7.07 8.49 -13.71
CA LYS A 95 -6.06 8.36 -14.77
C LYS A 95 -5.70 6.89 -14.94
N ASP A 96 -5.66 6.44 -16.18
CA ASP A 96 -5.27 5.07 -16.50
C ASP A 96 -3.76 4.90 -16.40
N SER A 97 -3.32 4.12 -15.43
CA SER A 97 -1.89 3.83 -15.24
C SER A 97 -1.39 2.67 -16.12
N GLY A 98 -2.28 1.95 -16.79
CA GLY A 98 -1.91 0.74 -17.54
C GLY A 98 -1.15 -0.28 -16.71
N ASP A 99 -0.49 -1.23 -17.40
CA ASP A 99 0.25 -2.32 -16.76
C ASP A 99 1.79 -2.12 -16.77
N THR A 100 2.29 -1.03 -17.35
CA THR A 100 3.74 -0.79 -17.50
C THR A 100 4.21 0.40 -16.65
N PRO A 101 5.51 0.44 -16.27
CA PRO A 101 6.06 1.59 -15.56
C PRO A 101 5.98 2.88 -16.39
N GLU A 102 6.11 2.80 -17.72
CA GLU A 102 6.02 3.94 -18.63
C GLU A 102 4.62 4.53 -18.65
N SER A 103 3.58 3.69 -18.79
CA SER A 103 2.19 4.15 -18.78
C SER A 103 1.80 4.77 -17.43
N ALA A 104 2.27 4.19 -16.33
CA ALA A 104 2.05 4.73 -14.98
C ALA A 104 2.72 6.11 -14.81
N ARG A 105 3.97 6.27 -15.28
CA ARG A 105 4.67 7.56 -15.30
C ARG A 105 3.91 8.59 -16.13
N ASP A 106 3.50 8.24 -17.34
CA ASP A 106 2.84 9.16 -18.26
C ASP A 106 1.48 9.62 -17.70
N ALA A 107 0.73 8.72 -17.05
CA ALA A 107 -0.48 9.05 -16.31
C ALA A 107 -0.24 10.04 -15.16
N ALA A 108 0.83 9.84 -14.39
CA ALA A 108 1.20 10.75 -13.30
C ALA A 108 1.63 12.12 -13.81
N VAL A 109 2.42 12.18 -14.88
CA VAL A 109 2.84 13.43 -15.53
C VAL A 109 1.61 14.18 -16.04
N ASP A 110 0.66 13.51 -16.68
CA ASP A 110 -0.58 14.12 -17.15
C ASP A 110 -1.46 14.60 -15.99
N ALA A 111 -1.54 13.84 -14.89
CA ALA A 111 -2.21 14.26 -13.67
C ALA A 111 -1.58 15.56 -13.10
N MET A 112 -0.27 15.65 -13.02
CA MET A 112 0.45 16.83 -12.55
C MET A 112 0.25 18.03 -13.49
N ARG A 113 0.25 17.82 -14.81
CA ARG A 113 -0.11 18.86 -15.80
C ARG A 113 -1.53 19.37 -15.61
N SER A 114 -2.45 18.49 -15.20
CA SER A 114 -3.83 18.82 -14.85
C SER A 114 -3.94 19.51 -13.47
N GLY A 115 -2.82 19.69 -12.76
CA GLY A 115 -2.72 20.37 -11.48
C GLY A 115 -3.05 19.47 -10.29
N ALA A 116 -2.79 18.17 -10.38
CA ALA A 116 -2.95 17.25 -9.25
C ALA A 116 -2.11 17.71 -8.05
N ASP A 117 -2.74 17.72 -6.89
CA ASP A 117 -2.16 18.09 -5.61
C ASP A 117 -1.75 16.85 -4.80
N PHE A 118 -2.40 15.72 -5.08
CA PHE A 118 -2.16 14.41 -4.48
C PHE A 118 -2.36 13.32 -5.53
N ILE A 119 -1.66 12.19 -5.35
CA ILE A 119 -1.82 10.99 -6.17
C ILE A 119 -2.23 9.83 -5.26
N LEU A 120 -3.29 9.13 -5.63
CA LEU A 120 -3.71 7.85 -5.07
C LEU A 120 -3.34 6.73 -6.06
N GLY A 121 -2.67 5.69 -5.60
CA GLY A 121 -2.04 4.70 -6.47
C GLY A 121 -0.56 5.05 -6.77
N PRO A 122 0.07 4.36 -7.73
CA PRO A 122 -0.44 3.24 -8.50
C PRO A 122 -0.53 1.93 -7.70
N LEU A 123 -1.04 0.88 -8.37
CA LEU A 123 -1.16 -0.46 -7.79
C LEU A 123 0.14 -1.27 -7.86
N PHE A 124 0.95 -1.07 -8.90
CA PHE A 124 2.16 -1.85 -9.17
C PHE A 124 3.44 -1.17 -8.68
N ALA A 125 4.36 -1.96 -8.13
CA ALA A 125 5.65 -1.49 -7.62
C ALA A 125 6.49 -0.77 -8.70
N SER A 126 6.54 -1.32 -9.91
CA SER A 126 7.26 -0.72 -11.04
C SER A 126 6.73 0.68 -11.41
N GLY A 127 5.40 0.86 -11.31
CA GLY A 127 4.78 2.17 -11.47
C GLY A 127 5.16 3.15 -10.36
N VAL A 128 5.24 2.69 -9.10
CA VAL A 128 5.70 3.53 -7.97
C VAL A 128 7.11 4.04 -8.22
N THR A 129 8.04 3.14 -8.58
CA THR A 129 9.43 3.50 -8.89
C THR A 129 9.53 4.51 -10.06
N ALA A 130 8.71 4.33 -11.10
CA ALA A 130 8.71 5.23 -12.25
C ALA A 130 8.15 6.63 -11.93
N ILE A 131 7.20 6.73 -11.01
CA ILE A 131 6.54 7.99 -10.63
C ILE A 131 7.30 8.75 -9.53
N ALA A 132 7.95 8.03 -8.62
CA ALA A 132 8.56 8.61 -7.41
C ALA A 132 9.48 9.82 -7.65
N PRO A 133 10.37 9.86 -8.68
CA PRO A 133 11.18 11.04 -8.96
C PRO A 133 10.33 12.29 -9.30
N TYR A 134 9.23 12.11 -10.03
CA TYR A 134 8.32 13.20 -10.40
C TYR A 134 7.52 13.69 -9.18
N ALA A 135 6.99 12.79 -8.37
CA ALA A 135 6.24 13.12 -7.17
C ALA A 135 7.11 13.97 -6.21
N ARG A 136 8.34 13.53 -5.94
CA ARG A 136 9.30 14.24 -5.09
C ARG A 136 9.74 15.59 -5.66
N ALA A 137 9.96 15.69 -6.98
CA ALA A 137 10.38 16.95 -7.62
C ALA A 137 9.30 18.03 -7.62
N ASN A 138 8.03 17.64 -7.54
CA ASN A 138 6.87 18.53 -7.59
C ASN A 138 6.16 18.70 -6.25
N ASP A 139 6.70 18.12 -5.15
CA ASP A 139 6.07 18.11 -3.82
C ASP A 139 4.59 17.66 -3.88
N VAL A 140 4.34 16.58 -4.64
CA VAL A 140 3.02 15.95 -4.79
C VAL A 140 3.00 14.65 -4.01
N PRO A 141 2.38 14.61 -2.81
CA PRO A 141 2.30 13.38 -2.03
C PRO A 141 1.54 12.27 -2.78
N MET A 142 2.15 11.09 -2.83
CA MET A 142 1.60 9.89 -3.47
C MET A 142 1.31 8.82 -2.42
N PHE A 143 0.10 8.27 -2.45
CA PHE A 143 -0.34 7.16 -1.60
C PHE A 143 -0.42 5.89 -2.45
N SER A 144 0.68 5.16 -2.50
CA SER A 144 0.82 3.92 -3.28
C SER A 144 -0.02 2.80 -2.70
N PHE A 145 -0.67 2.02 -3.56
CA PHE A 145 -1.39 0.79 -3.18
C PHE A 145 -0.53 -0.47 -3.36
N SER A 146 0.71 -0.31 -3.79
CA SER A 146 1.68 -1.41 -3.90
C SER A 146 2.10 -1.93 -2.52
N THR A 147 2.41 -3.22 -2.44
CA THR A 147 3.01 -3.82 -1.24
C THR A 147 4.52 -3.61 -1.16
N ASP A 148 5.16 -3.04 -2.18
CA ASP A 148 6.59 -2.72 -2.17
C ASP A 148 6.84 -1.42 -1.40
N THR A 149 7.65 -1.48 -0.37
CA THR A 149 7.98 -0.34 0.49
C THR A 149 9.33 0.32 0.14
N SER A 150 10.01 -0.13 -0.91
CA SER A 150 11.36 0.35 -1.26
C SER A 150 11.41 1.84 -1.61
N GLU A 151 10.31 2.40 -2.15
CA GLU A 151 10.20 3.81 -2.49
C GLU A 151 9.57 4.66 -1.37
N ALA A 152 9.15 4.04 -0.25
CA ALA A 152 8.58 4.79 0.87
C ALA A 152 9.58 5.83 1.39
N GLY A 153 9.11 7.06 1.61
CA GLY A 153 9.95 8.17 2.01
C GLY A 153 9.31 9.50 1.64
N ARG A 154 10.08 10.57 1.56
CA ARG A 154 9.54 11.90 1.26
C ARG A 154 8.54 11.85 0.10
N ASP A 155 7.33 12.33 0.36
CA ASP A 155 6.19 12.41 -0.56
C ASP A 155 5.66 11.06 -1.09
N ILE A 156 6.20 9.92 -0.65
CA ILE A 156 5.74 8.59 -1.07
C ILE A 156 5.28 7.79 0.15
N TYR A 157 3.98 7.62 0.26
CA TYR A 157 3.33 6.84 1.32
C TYR A 157 2.84 5.51 0.77
N VAL A 158 3.01 4.43 1.52
CA VAL A 158 2.49 3.10 1.18
C VAL A 158 1.23 2.85 1.98
N LEU A 159 0.10 2.73 1.31
CA LEU A 159 -1.23 2.48 1.89
C LEU A 159 -1.81 1.18 1.34
N THR A 160 -1.53 0.07 2.02
CA THR A 160 -1.93 -1.26 1.54
C THR A 160 -2.14 -2.23 2.72
N PHE A 161 -2.32 -3.51 2.42
CA PHE A 161 -2.21 -4.60 3.39
C PHE A 161 -0.84 -5.24 3.24
N LEU A 162 0.02 -5.06 4.24
CA LEU A 162 1.38 -5.58 4.20
C LEU A 162 1.42 -7.01 4.74
N PRO A 163 1.94 -7.98 3.98
CA PRO A 163 1.98 -9.38 4.40
C PRO A 163 2.80 -9.61 5.66
N GLU A 164 3.84 -8.81 5.89
CA GLU A 164 4.63 -8.85 7.12
C GLU A 164 3.86 -8.40 8.35
N ASP A 165 2.97 -7.42 8.23
CA ASP A 165 2.16 -6.95 9.36
C ASP A 165 1.08 -7.98 9.70
N GLU A 166 0.49 -8.63 8.70
CA GLU A 166 -0.42 -9.74 8.89
C GLU A 166 0.28 -10.90 9.61
N ALA A 167 1.51 -11.24 9.20
CA ALA A 167 2.32 -12.26 9.85
C ALA A 167 2.68 -11.89 11.30
N ARG A 168 3.12 -10.65 11.55
CA ARG A 168 3.41 -10.16 12.91
C ARG A 168 2.19 -10.24 13.82
N GLN A 169 1.03 -9.84 13.32
CA GLN A 169 -0.21 -9.86 14.12
C GLN A 169 -0.61 -11.28 14.49
N ILE A 170 -0.62 -12.20 13.53
CA ILE A 170 -1.09 -13.57 13.81
C ILE A 170 -0.10 -14.35 14.70
N VAL A 171 1.21 -14.10 14.57
CA VAL A 171 2.22 -14.75 15.40
C VAL A 171 2.18 -14.20 16.84
N ARG A 172 2.01 -12.88 17.04
CA ARG A 172 1.80 -12.30 18.37
C ARG A 172 0.58 -12.89 19.06
N TYR A 173 -0.56 -12.91 18.35
CA TYR A 173 -1.77 -13.52 18.89
C TYR A 173 -1.56 -14.99 19.26
N ALA A 174 -0.89 -15.76 18.41
CA ALA A 174 -0.61 -17.18 18.67
C ALA A 174 0.25 -17.36 19.94
N ALA A 175 1.25 -16.50 20.17
CA ALA A 175 2.04 -16.48 21.40
C ALA A 175 1.17 -16.23 22.64
N GLU A 176 0.31 -15.20 22.60
CA GLU A 176 -0.64 -14.87 23.67
C GLU A 176 -1.59 -16.04 23.99
N GLN A 177 -1.89 -16.88 23.00
CA GLN A 177 -2.72 -18.07 23.14
C GLN A 177 -1.93 -19.35 23.48
N GLY A 178 -0.65 -19.24 23.84
CA GLY A 178 0.18 -20.34 24.34
C GLY A 178 0.84 -21.19 23.26
N VAL A 179 0.92 -20.71 22.02
CA VAL A 179 1.78 -21.33 21.01
C VAL A 179 3.24 -21.16 21.39
N LYS A 180 3.99 -22.27 21.37
CA LYS A 180 5.41 -22.32 21.77
C LYS A 180 6.34 -22.61 20.61
N ARG A 181 5.85 -23.17 19.52
CA ARG A 181 6.62 -23.56 18.35
C ARG A 181 5.96 -23.10 17.06
N LEU A 182 6.74 -22.59 16.13
CA LEU A 182 6.27 -22.08 14.85
C LEU A 182 7.10 -22.62 13.69
N VAL A 183 6.40 -23.12 12.68
CA VAL A 183 6.97 -23.39 11.35
C VAL A 183 6.24 -22.51 10.35
N VAL A 184 6.96 -22.01 9.32
CA VAL A 184 6.36 -21.29 8.18
C VAL A 184 6.39 -22.19 6.96
N LEU A 185 5.27 -22.33 6.25
CA LEU A 185 5.14 -23.01 4.98
C LEU A 185 4.65 -21.98 3.96
N ALA A 186 5.55 -21.46 3.11
CA ALA A 186 5.26 -20.32 2.25
C ALA A 186 5.75 -20.53 0.82
N PRO A 187 5.18 -19.82 -0.18
CA PRO A 187 5.72 -19.87 -1.55
C PRO A 187 7.11 -19.25 -1.61
N GLU A 188 7.90 -19.70 -2.59
CA GLU A 188 9.13 -19.01 -3.00
C GLU A 188 8.81 -17.61 -3.53
N GLY A 189 9.76 -16.67 -3.36
CA GLY A 189 9.70 -15.30 -3.84
C GLY A 189 9.40 -14.28 -2.76
N ARG A 190 9.40 -13.00 -3.16
CA ARG A 190 9.37 -11.82 -2.26
C ARG A 190 8.22 -11.85 -1.23
N TYR A 191 7.04 -12.32 -1.61
CA TYR A 191 5.89 -12.40 -0.70
C TYR A 191 6.17 -13.37 0.45
N GLY A 192 6.56 -14.62 0.11
CA GLY A 192 6.89 -15.63 1.12
C GLY A 192 8.08 -15.22 1.99
N ASP A 193 9.11 -14.58 1.40
CA ASP A 193 10.30 -14.12 2.12
C ASP A 193 9.94 -13.08 3.19
N ARG A 194 9.10 -12.11 2.85
CA ARG A 194 8.64 -11.06 3.78
C ARG A 194 7.82 -11.65 4.92
N VAL A 195 6.90 -12.57 4.62
CA VAL A 195 6.10 -13.26 5.65
C VAL A 195 6.98 -14.04 6.59
N ALA A 196 7.92 -14.84 6.08
CA ALA A 196 8.77 -15.67 6.93
C ALA A 196 9.76 -14.86 7.75
N ALA A 197 10.33 -13.79 7.19
CA ALA A 197 11.19 -12.89 7.95
C ALA A 197 10.43 -12.26 9.13
N ALA A 198 9.25 -11.71 8.87
CA ALA A 198 8.39 -11.11 9.90
C ALA A 198 7.94 -12.13 10.96
N ALA A 199 7.58 -13.35 10.53
CA ALA A 199 7.20 -14.43 11.44
C ALA A 199 8.36 -14.85 12.35
N ARG A 200 9.58 -14.98 11.80
CA ARG A 200 10.80 -15.32 12.55
C ARG A 200 11.14 -14.26 13.60
N GLU A 201 11.16 -12.98 13.18
CA GLU A 201 11.44 -11.86 14.08
C GLU A 201 10.42 -11.79 15.22
N THR A 202 9.13 -11.95 14.88
CA THR A 202 8.06 -11.86 15.88
C THR A 202 8.07 -13.06 16.81
N ALA A 203 8.35 -14.28 16.31
CA ALA A 203 8.49 -15.48 17.12
C ALA A 203 9.62 -15.32 18.15
N ALA A 204 10.78 -14.82 17.71
CA ALA A 204 11.91 -14.56 18.61
C ALA A 204 11.56 -13.53 19.70
N ALA A 205 10.89 -12.43 19.32
CA ALA A 205 10.47 -11.40 20.28
C ALA A 205 9.41 -11.90 21.27
N ALA A 206 8.56 -12.86 20.86
CA ALA A 206 7.49 -13.43 21.67
C ALA A 206 7.88 -14.71 22.43
N GLY A 207 9.15 -15.16 22.35
CA GLY A 207 9.62 -16.38 23.02
C GLY A 207 9.09 -17.68 22.39
N ILE A 208 8.67 -17.66 21.13
CA ILE A 208 8.27 -18.85 20.37
C ILE A 208 9.51 -19.46 19.71
N GLU A 209 9.70 -20.76 19.84
CA GLU A 209 10.71 -21.51 19.11
C GLU A 209 10.39 -21.50 17.60
N PHE A 210 11.25 -20.86 16.80
CA PHE A 210 11.14 -20.88 15.36
C PHE A 210 11.78 -22.13 14.78
N MET A 211 10.95 -23.12 14.38
CA MET A 211 11.41 -24.41 13.87
C MET A 211 11.91 -24.35 12.42
N GLY A 212 11.78 -23.21 11.76
CA GLY A 212 12.23 -22.98 10.40
C GLY A 212 11.12 -22.57 9.43
N ASP A 213 11.52 -22.26 8.22
CA ASP A 213 10.63 -22.00 7.09
C ASP A 213 10.92 -22.94 5.94
N GLU A 214 9.87 -23.47 5.38
CA GLU A 214 9.89 -24.36 4.22
C GLU A 214 9.25 -23.66 3.03
N ARG A 215 9.91 -23.73 1.88
CA ARG A 215 9.49 -23.02 0.67
C ARG A 215 9.12 -24.00 -0.42
N TYR A 216 8.06 -23.70 -1.17
CA TYR A 216 7.64 -24.44 -2.34
C TYR A 216 7.60 -23.53 -3.57
N ASP A 217 7.87 -24.10 -4.74
CA ASP A 217 7.69 -23.40 -6.01
C ASP A 217 6.18 -23.31 -6.35
N PRO A 218 5.60 -22.10 -6.35
CA PRO A 218 4.18 -21.92 -6.63
C PRO A 218 3.80 -22.20 -8.09
N ARG A 219 4.79 -22.34 -8.98
CA ARG A 219 4.61 -22.63 -10.41
C ARG A 219 4.78 -24.11 -10.75
N SER A 220 5.09 -24.95 -9.76
CA SER A 220 5.29 -26.37 -9.99
C SER A 220 4.03 -27.05 -10.52
N THR A 221 4.21 -27.92 -11.51
CA THR A 221 3.11 -28.69 -12.14
C THR A 221 2.38 -29.52 -11.09
N SER A 222 1.04 -29.52 -11.14
CA SER A 222 0.18 -30.28 -10.22
C SER A 222 0.46 -30.01 -8.73
N MET A 223 1.00 -28.84 -8.37
CA MET A 223 1.33 -28.48 -6.99
C MET A 223 2.31 -29.43 -6.30
N THR A 224 3.11 -30.19 -7.07
CA THR A 224 4.00 -31.22 -6.54
C THR A 224 4.95 -30.69 -5.47
N SER A 225 5.58 -29.54 -5.73
CA SER A 225 6.48 -28.90 -4.78
C SER A 225 5.78 -28.59 -3.44
N ALA A 226 4.58 -28.03 -3.46
CA ALA A 226 3.82 -27.73 -2.25
C ALA A 226 3.44 -28.99 -1.47
N ILE A 227 3.08 -30.07 -2.18
CA ILE A 227 2.75 -31.37 -1.56
C ILE A 227 3.98 -31.97 -0.87
N GLU A 228 5.13 -31.96 -1.51
CA GLU A 228 6.38 -32.51 -0.94
C GLU A 228 6.83 -31.70 0.28
N VAL A 229 6.78 -30.36 0.18
CA VAL A 229 7.11 -29.46 1.29
C VAL A 229 6.15 -29.67 2.46
N SER A 230 4.86 -29.82 2.20
CA SER A 230 3.86 -30.10 3.25
C SER A 230 4.14 -31.40 4.00
N LYS A 231 4.58 -32.46 3.30
CA LYS A 231 5.00 -33.72 3.94
C LYS A 231 6.22 -33.52 4.84
N ARG A 232 7.23 -32.75 4.40
CA ARG A 232 8.41 -32.43 5.23
C ARG A 232 8.02 -31.66 6.48
N VAL A 233 7.16 -30.62 6.33
CA VAL A 233 6.65 -29.85 7.48
C VAL A 233 5.88 -30.76 8.45
N ALA A 234 4.98 -31.61 7.94
CA ALA A 234 4.26 -32.55 8.78
C ALA A 234 5.20 -33.50 9.55
N GLY A 235 6.22 -34.06 8.88
CA GLY A 235 7.23 -34.89 9.54
C GLY A 235 7.99 -34.15 10.65
N ARG A 236 8.25 -32.87 10.50
CA ARG A 236 8.90 -32.04 11.51
C ARG A 236 8.03 -31.80 12.76
N VAL A 237 6.71 -31.67 12.59
CA VAL A 237 5.78 -31.36 13.69
C VAL A 237 5.03 -32.56 14.24
N SER A 238 5.11 -33.76 13.62
CA SER A 238 4.35 -34.95 14.04
C SER A 238 5.05 -35.83 15.09
N GLY A 239 6.35 -35.90 15.14
CA GLY A 239 7.15 -36.81 16.00
C GLY A 239 7.14 -36.44 17.51
N GLY A 240 5.98 -36.37 18.17
CA GLY A 240 5.87 -35.99 19.59
C GLY A 240 5.73 -34.48 19.84
N THR A 241 5.85 -33.68 18.81
CA THR A 241 5.62 -32.21 18.83
C THR A 241 4.25 -31.82 18.31
N ALA A 242 3.46 -32.76 17.79
CA ALA A 242 2.09 -32.52 17.38
C ALA A 242 1.22 -32.16 18.60
N SER A 243 1.01 -30.88 18.80
CA SER A 243 0.18 -30.31 19.86
C SER A 243 -0.35 -28.96 19.45
N ARG A 244 -1.40 -28.49 20.10
CA ARG A 244 -1.94 -27.14 19.89
C ARG A 244 -0.96 -26.02 20.26
N GLU A 245 0.16 -26.33 20.92
CA GLU A 245 1.29 -25.44 21.18
C GLU A 245 2.24 -25.28 19.96
N THR A 246 2.03 -26.09 18.90
CA THR A 246 2.78 -25.99 17.65
C THR A 246 1.88 -25.38 16.57
N ALA A 247 2.39 -24.36 15.89
CA ALA A 247 1.69 -23.68 14.81
C ALA A 247 2.40 -23.81 13.45
N ILE A 248 1.60 -23.84 12.39
CA ILE A 248 2.07 -23.75 11.01
C ILE A 248 1.45 -22.50 10.38
N LEU A 249 2.27 -21.51 10.03
CA LEU A 249 1.84 -20.34 9.28
C LEU A 249 1.84 -20.64 7.78
N ILE A 250 0.67 -20.50 7.15
CA ILE A 250 0.43 -20.85 5.73
C ILE A 250 -0.14 -19.62 5.01
N PRO A 251 0.70 -18.74 4.46
CA PRO A 251 0.26 -17.53 3.74
C PRO A 251 -0.13 -17.86 2.29
N GLU A 252 -1.19 -18.64 2.12
CA GLU A 252 -1.64 -19.13 0.81
C GLU A 252 -3.18 -19.10 0.73
N ARG A 253 -3.74 -19.31 -0.44
CA ARG A 253 -5.19 -19.31 -0.70
C ARG A 253 -5.62 -20.31 -1.77
N GLY A 254 -6.93 -20.49 -1.90
CA GLY A 254 -7.56 -21.22 -3.02
C GLY A 254 -7.10 -22.68 -3.11
N ALA A 255 -6.89 -23.15 -4.33
CA ALA A 255 -6.55 -24.56 -4.60
C ALA A 255 -5.23 -24.99 -3.96
N MET A 256 -4.23 -24.11 -3.93
CA MET A 256 -2.93 -24.38 -3.32
C MET A 256 -3.07 -24.60 -1.81
N LEU A 257 -3.78 -23.71 -1.10
CA LEU A 257 -4.06 -23.89 0.32
C LEU A 257 -4.77 -25.21 0.60
N ARG A 258 -5.79 -25.56 -0.21
CA ARG A 258 -6.53 -26.82 -0.07
C ARG A 258 -5.61 -28.06 -0.22
N ALA A 259 -4.68 -28.03 -1.19
CA ALA A 259 -3.70 -29.13 -1.39
C ALA A 259 -2.74 -29.23 -0.19
N ILE A 260 -2.24 -28.11 0.31
CA ILE A 260 -1.36 -28.04 1.48
C ILE A 260 -2.05 -28.62 2.72
N VAL A 261 -3.24 -28.12 3.09
CA VAL A 261 -3.91 -28.58 4.33
C VAL A 261 -4.40 -30.01 4.24
N GLN A 262 -4.75 -30.49 3.04
CA GLN A 262 -5.06 -31.89 2.81
C GLN A 262 -3.83 -32.78 3.06
N THR A 263 -2.69 -32.42 2.51
CA THR A 263 -1.44 -33.17 2.67
C THR A 263 -0.96 -33.15 4.13
N LEU A 264 -0.99 -32.00 4.80
CA LEU A 264 -0.66 -31.89 6.22
C LEU A 264 -1.55 -32.79 7.07
N GLY A 265 -2.86 -32.81 6.81
CA GLY A 265 -3.82 -33.64 7.53
C GLY A 265 -3.57 -35.14 7.34
N GLN A 266 -3.29 -35.59 6.12
CA GLN A 266 -2.94 -36.97 5.79
C GLN A 266 -1.62 -37.42 6.42
N ALA A 267 -0.69 -36.47 6.61
CA ALA A 267 0.63 -36.73 7.20
C ALA A 267 0.68 -36.51 8.73
N GLY A 268 -0.48 -36.41 9.41
CA GLY A 268 -0.55 -36.34 10.87
C GLY A 268 -0.36 -34.96 11.49
N ALA A 269 -0.51 -33.90 10.68
CA ALA A 269 -0.41 -32.51 11.13
C ALA A 269 -1.71 -31.71 10.80
N SER A 270 -2.88 -32.31 11.07
CA SER A 270 -4.18 -31.66 10.84
C SER A 270 -4.43 -30.47 11.80
N SER A 271 -5.39 -29.61 11.47
CA SER A 271 -5.78 -28.48 12.32
C SER A 271 -6.29 -28.89 13.72
N ARG A 272 -6.64 -30.16 13.93
CA ARG A 272 -6.97 -30.71 15.24
C ARG A 272 -5.74 -31.01 16.08
N GLN A 273 -4.62 -31.32 15.45
CA GLN A 273 -3.35 -31.71 16.08
C GLN A 273 -2.44 -30.51 16.29
N VAL A 274 -2.35 -29.61 15.30
CA VAL A 274 -1.53 -28.39 15.35
C VAL A 274 -2.39 -27.16 15.06
N ARG A 275 -1.90 -25.96 15.33
CA ARG A 275 -2.61 -24.72 15.02
C ARG A 275 -2.22 -24.22 13.62
N TYR A 276 -3.18 -24.12 12.72
CA TYR A 276 -2.95 -23.42 11.47
C TYR A 276 -3.13 -21.90 11.68
N LEU A 277 -2.19 -21.12 11.14
CA LEU A 277 -2.18 -19.67 11.13
C LEU A 277 -2.23 -19.17 9.69
N GLY A 278 -3.00 -18.12 9.43
CA GLY A 278 -3.14 -17.53 8.11
C GLY A 278 -3.13 -16.03 8.07
N THR A 279 -2.96 -15.51 6.88
CA THR A 279 -3.08 -14.09 6.56
C THR A 279 -4.51 -13.75 6.14
N GLY A 280 -4.80 -12.50 5.82
CA GLY A 280 -6.09 -12.06 5.30
C GLY A 280 -6.51 -12.72 3.98
N LEU A 281 -5.62 -13.48 3.35
CA LEU A 281 -5.93 -14.32 2.18
C LEU A 281 -6.95 -15.42 2.47
N TRP A 282 -7.14 -15.79 3.76
CA TRP A 282 -8.09 -16.82 4.17
C TRP A 282 -9.53 -16.31 4.30
N ASN A 283 -9.73 -15.01 4.21
CA ASN A 283 -11.07 -14.43 4.30
C ASN A 283 -11.87 -14.59 2.99
N ASP A 284 -12.12 -15.82 2.60
CA ASP A 284 -12.92 -16.20 1.44
C ASP A 284 -13.84 -17.37 1.78
N PRO A 285 -15.02 -17.49 1.13
CA PRO A 285 -16.00 -18.50 1.45
C PRO A 285 -15.50 -19.96 1.33
N ASP A 286 -14.66 -20.25 0.35
CA ASP A 286 -14.13 -21.61 0.11
C ASP A 286 -13.23 -22.05 1.24
N THR A 287 -12.37 -21.16 1.72
CA THR A 287 -11.48 -21.41 2.87
C THR A 287 -12.27 -21.52 4.16
N LEU A 288 -13.22 -20.62 4.39
CA LEU A 288 -14.00 -20.56 5.63
C LEU A 288 -15.01 -21.72 5.79
N ASN A 289 -15.40 -22.36 4.69
CA ASN A 289 -16.28 -23.52 4.70
C ASN A 289 -15.52 -24.87 4.62
N ASP A 290 -14.20 -24.84 4.55
CA ASP A 290 -13.39 -26.07 4.53
C ASP A 290 -13.24 -26.63 5.95
N SER A 291 -13.83 -27.80 6.20
CA SER A 291 -13.77 -28.47 7.51
C SER A 291 -12.37 -28.78 8.02
N ARG A 292 -11.37 -28.87 7.11
CA ARG A 292 -9.95 -29.06 7.44
C ARG A 292 -9.33 -27.83 8.11
N MET A 293 -9.97 -26.67 7.97
CA MET A 293 -9.53 -25.39 8.55
C MET A 293 -10.13 -25.14 9.94
N LEU A 294 -11.01 -25.98 10.45
CA LEU A 294 -11.67 -25.77 11.75
C LEU A 294 -10.66 -25.50 12.86
N GLY A 295 -10.87 -24.39 13.59
CA GLY A 295 -10.03 -23.95 14.68
C GLY A 295 -8.73 -23.26 14.22
N ALA A 296 -8.53 -23.03 12.93
CA ALA A 296 -7.42 -22.22 12.40
C ALA A 296 -7.63 -20.74 12.69
N TRP A 297 -6.56 -19.99 12.85
CA TRP A 297 -6.58 -18.55 13.11
C TRP A 297 -6.02 -17.75 11.95
N PHE A 298 -6.66 -16.62 11.65
CA PHE A 298 -6.20 -15.73 10.59
C PHE A 298 -6.55 -14.26 10.89
N VAL A 299 -5.82 -13.35 10.27
CA VAL A 299 -6.06 -11.91 10.43
C VAL A 299 -7.06 -11.39 9.41
N THR A 300 -7.82 -10.37 9.81
CA THR A 300 -8.70 -9.59 8.93
C THR A 300 -8.63 -8.11 9.29
N PRO A 301 -9.09 -7.22 8.41
CA PRO A 301 -9.51 -5.87 8.80
C PRO A 301 -10.56 -5.91 9.91
N ASP A 302 -10.94 -4.75 10.45
CA ASP A 302 -12.08 -4.63 11.36
C ASP A 302 -13.36 -5.13 10.67
N VAL A 303 -13.88 -6.26 11.16
CA VAL A 303 -15.01 -6.97 10.53
C VAL A 303 -16.28 -6.10 10.49
N ALA A 304 -16.53 -5.33 11.54
CA ALA A 304 -17.73 -4.49 11.62
C ALA A 304 -17.63 -3.28 10.68
N ALA A 305 -16.48 -2.60 10.66
CA ALA A 305 -16.22 -1.47 9.77
C ALA A 305 -16.28 -1.91 8.30
N ARG A 306 -15.63 -3.04 7.98
CA ARG A 306 -15.63 -3.62 6.64
C ARG A 306 -17.04 -4.00 6.18
N SER A 307 -17.83 -4.67 7.02
CA SER A 307 -19.20 -5.07 6.70
C SER A 307 -20.10 -3.87 6.42
N ALA A 308 -20.00 -2.80 7.22
CA ALA A 308 -20.73 -1.57 7.01
C ALA A 308 -20.37 -0.89 5.69
N PHE A 309 -19.09 -0.89 5.31
CA PHE A 309 -18.63 -0.39 4.02
C PHE A 309 -19.18 -1.22 2.86
N GLU A 310 -19.11 -2.56 2.95
CA GLU A 310 -19.60 -3.46 1.90
C GLU A 310 -21.11 -3.28 1.64
N GLN A 311 -21.88 -3.04 2.69
CA GLN A 311 -23.31 -2.73 2.55
C GLN A 311 -23.53 -1.42 1.78
N ARG A 312 -22.87 -0.31 2.18
CA ARG A 312 -23.00 0.99 1.50
C ARG A 312 -22.51 0.91 0.04
N PHE A 313 -21.38 0.26 -0.19
CA PHE A 313 -20.84 0.07 -1.53
C PHE A 313 -21.79 -0.72 -2.42
N ASN A 314 -22.37 -1.82 -1.90
CA ASN A 314 -23.33 -2.62 -2.65
C ASN A 314 -24.63 -1.85 -2.93
N GLN A 315 -25.09 -1.01 -2.00
CA GLN A 315 -26.25 -0.13 -2.22
C GLN A 315 -25.99 0.88 -3.34
N ALA A 316 -24.78 1.46 -3.39
CA ALA A 316 -24.42 2.47 -4.38
C ALA A 316 -24.14 1.89 -5.78
N TYR A 317 -23.47 0.73 -5.86
CA TYR A 317 -22.92 0.21 -7.10
C TYR A 317 -23.49 -1.15 -7.54
N GLN A 318 -24.41 -1.74 -6.79
CA GLN A 318 -25.06 -3.03 -7.04
C GLN A 318 -24.06 -4.20 -7.28
N ARG A 319 -22.90 -4.12 -6.63
CA ARG A 319 -21.84 -5.14 -6.67
C ARG A 319 -21.05 -5.16 -5.37
N ARG A 320 -20.35 -6.26 -5.11
CA ARG A 320 -19.46 -6.35 -3.94
C ARG A 320 -18.12 -5.66 -4.22
N PRO A 321 -17.57 -4.94 -3.25
CA PRO A 321 -16.22 -4.40 -3.39
C PRO A 321 -15.18 -5.51 -3.33
N THR A 322 -14.06 -5.31 -4.03
CA THR A 322 -12.88 -6.17 -3.91
C THR A 322 -12.19 -5.98 -2.55
N ARG A 323 -11.21 -6.85 -2.25
CA ARG A 323 -10.42 -6.71 -1.01
C ARG A 323 -9.74 -5.34 -0.90
N LEU A 324 -9.20 -4.83 -2.02
CA LEU A 324 -8.40 -3.61 -2.02
C LEU A 324 -9.24 -2.32 -2.12
N ALA A 325 -10.54 -2.43 -2.39
CA ALA A 325 -11.43 -1.27 -2.54
C ALA A 325 -11.37 -0.29 -1.36
N GLY A 326 -11.23 -0.82 -0.12
CA GLY A 326 -11.10 0.00 1.08
C GLY A 326 -9.94 0.98 1.05
N MET A 327 -8.85 0.67 0.34
CA MET A 327 -7.71 1.59 0.21
C MET A 327 -8.08 2.85 -0.57
N GLY A 328 -8.81 2.71 -1.68
CA GLY A 328 -9.32 3.85 -2.45
C GLY A 328 -10.26 4.73 -1.63
N TYR A 329 -11.15 4.09 -0.85
CA TYR A 329 -12.04 4.79 0.07
C TYR A 329 -11.26 5.52 1.18
N ASP A 330 -10.40 4.80 1.92
CA ASP A 330 -9.67 5.32 3.07
C ASP A 330 -8.76 6.50 2.70
N ALA A 331 -8.01 6.37 1.58
CA ALA A 331 -7.15 7.44 1.08
C ALA A 331 -7.96 8.70 0.71
N THR A 332 -9.08 8.52 -0.01
CA THR A 332 -9.93 9.64 -0.42
C THR A 332 -10.62 10.30 0.79
N ALA A 333 -11.18 9.50 1.70
CA ALA A 333 -11.83 10.01 2.92
C ALA A 333 -10.85 10.75 3.84
N MET A 334 -9.63 10.23 3.98
CA MET A 334 -8.55 10.88 4.71
C MET A 334 -8.25 12.26 4.11
N LEU A 335 -7.95 12.32 2.81
CA LEU A 335 -7.65 13.59 2.13
C LEU A 335 -8.84 14.54 2.17
N ALA A 336 -10.06 14.07 1.96
CA ALA A 336 -11.27 14.92 2.03
C ALA A 336 -11.43 15.60 3.40
N ARG A 337 -11.12 14.89 4.49
CA ARG A 337 -11.16 15.47 5.85
C ARG A 337 -10.03 16.45 6.11
N MET A 338 -8.84 16.20 5.55
CA MET A 338 -7.64 17.01 5.77
C MET A 338 -7.58 18.27 4.90
N THR A 339 -8.27 18.29 3.76
CA THR A 339 -8.15 19.36 2.75
C THR A 339 -9.44 20.16 2.55
N ARG A 340 -10.27 20.24 3.57
CA ARG A 340 -11.53 21.00 3.52
C ARG A 340 -11.33 22.44 3.06
N GLU A 341 -12.32 22.97 2.35
CA GLU A 341 -12.32 24.34 1.81
C GLU A 341 -11.15 24.64 0.86
N GLY A 342 -10.61 23.60 0.23
CA GLY A 342 -9.49 23.72 -0.72
C GLY A 342 -8.13 24.02 -0.08
N SER A 343 -7.97 23.74 1.21
CA SER A 343 -6.72 23.96 1.93
C SER A 343 -5.85 22.71 1.93
N LYS A 344 -4.72 22.74 1.22
CA LYS A 344 -3.72 21.67 1.24
C LYS A 344 -2.94 21.59 2.56
N SER A 345 -2.86 22.67 3.33
CA SER A 345 -2.03 22.77 4.53
C SER A 345 -2.46 21.78 5.62
N GLY A 346 -3.74 21.35 5.63
CA GLY A 346 -4.21 20.30 6.51
C GLY A 346 -3.61 18.94 6.27
N ALA A 347 -3.17 18.65 5.02
CA ALA A 347 -2.53 17.38 4.64
C ALA A 347 -1.00 17.52 4.60
N SER A 348 -0.41 18.19 5.59
CA SER A 348 1.03 18.21 5.79
C SER A 348 1.58 16.82 6.17
N ALA A 349 2.87 16.56 5.91
CA ALA A 349 3.51 15.29 6.28
C ALA A 349 3.29 14.94 7.76
N ARG A 350 3.39 15.92 8.67
CA ARG A 350 3.12 15.74 10.09
C ARG A 350 1.67 15.32 10.39
N ALA A 351 0.70 15.83 9.63
CA ALA A 351 -0.70 15.50 9.82
C ALA A 351 -1.04 14.12 9.23
N ILE A 352 -0.42 13.75 8.10
CA ILE A 352 -0.53 12.42 7.50
C ILE A 352 0.05 11.36 8.44
N GLU A 353 1.18 11.65 9.11
CA GLU A 353 1.82 10.75 10.08
C GLU A 353 1.36 10.99 11.53
N ALA A 354 0.13 11.46 11.73
CA ALA A 354 -0.43 11.65 13.07
C ALA A 354 -0.39 10.34 13.88
N GLN A 355 0.04 10.41 15.14
CA GLN A 355 0.22 9.23 16.01
C GLN A 355 -1.08 8.47 16.24
N ASP A 356 -2.19 9.19 16.38
CA ASP A 356 -3.51 8.60 16.60
C ASP A 356 -4.04 7.89 15.35
N GLY A 357 -3.53 8.25 14.16
CA GLY A 357 -3.93 7.69 12.89
C GLY A 357 -5.34 8.09 12.46
N PHE A 358 -5.93 7.23 11.63
CA PHE A 358 -7.22 7.45 10.98
C PHE A 358 -8.09 6.21 11.16
N ILE A 359 -9.40 6.44 11.26
CA ILE A 359 -10.40 5.35 11.23
C ILE A 359 -10.95 5.29 9.80
N GLY A 360 -10.67 4.18 9.15
CA GLY A 360 -11.13 3.86 7.80
C GLY A 360 -12.17 2.74 7.78
N VAL A 361 -12.53 2.30 6.57
CA VAL A 361 -13.50 1.21 6.36
C VAL A 361 -12.92 -0.17 6.63
N ASP A 362 -11.60 -0.27 6.69
CA ASP A 362 -10.88 -1.47 7.08
C ASP A 362 -10.36 -1.39 8.54
N GLY A 363 -10.86 -0.42 9.32
CA GLY A 363 -10.46 -0.20 10.69
C GLY A 363 -9.42 0.91 10.86
N LEU A 364 -8.72 0.87 11.98
CA LEU A 364 -7.71 1.85 12.34
C LEU A 364 -6.45 1.69 11.50
N PHE A 365 -5.90 2.81 10.98
CA PHE A 365 -4.59 2.83 10.33
C PHE A 365 -3.85 4.14 10.63
N ARG A 366 -2.52 4.10 10.56
CA ARG A 366 -1.64 5.28 10.60
C ARG A 366 -0.43 5.06 9.71
N PHE A 367 0.30 6.13 9.43
CA PHE A 367 1.59 6.03 8.76
C PHE A 367 2.73 6.15 9.77
N ARG A 368 3.73 5.28 9.64
CA ARG A 368 5.03 5.37 10.32
C ARG A 368 6.14 5.25 9.29
N ASN A 369 7.03 6.22 9.27
CA ASN A 369 8.10 6.26 8.26
C ASN A 369 7.53 6.05 6.85
N HIS A 370 6.42 6.73 6.53
CA HIS A 370 5.71 6.68 5.24
C HIS A 370 5.05 5.33 4.90
N VAL A 371 5.07 4.36 5.79
CA VAL A 371 4.46 3.04 5.59
C VAL A 371 3.25 2.90 6.51
N VAL A 372 2.17 2.34 5.97
CA VAL A 372 0.95 2.10 6.75
C VAL A 372 1.16 1.06 7.83
N GLU A 373 0.63 1.32 9.02
CA GLU A 373 0.43 0.37 10.10
C GLU A 373 -1.09 0.24 10.32
N ARG A 374 -1.60 -0.99 10.33
CA ARG A 374 -3.05 -1.25 10.46
C ARG A 374 -3.38 -2.00 11.75
N GLY A 375 -4.46 -1.59 12.41
CA GLY A 375 -5.10 -2.38 13.44
C GLY A 375 -5.92 -3.50 12.83
N MET A 376 -5.56 -4.75 13.11
CA MET A 376 -6.22 -5.92 12.53
C MET A 376 -6.90 -6.77 13.62
N ALA A 377 -8.01 -7.39 13.26
CA ALA A 377 -8.68 -8.40 14.05
C ALA A 377 -8.07 -9.79 13.81
N VAL A 378 -8.27 -10.71 14.76
CA VAL A 378 -8.00 -12.12 14.53
C VAL A 378 -9.32 -12.89 14.58
N ASN A 379 -9.47 -13.80 13.64
CA ASN A 379 -10.63 -14.67 13.50
C ASN A 379 -10.24 -16.13 13.64
N GLU A 380 -11.17 -16.93 14.12
CA GLU A 380 -11.09 -18.40 14.14
C GLU A 380 -12.09 -18.98 13.15
N VAL A 381 -11.64 -19.91 12.32
CA VAL A 381 -12.53 -20.68 11.42
C VAL A 381 -13.41 -21.60 12.27
N VAL A 382 -14.72 -21.49 12.09
CA VAL A 382 -15.73 -22.30 12.76
C VAL A 382 -16.53 -23.14 11.76
N ALA A 383 -17.46 -23.95 12.20
CA ALA A 383 -18.21 -24.88 11.33
C ALA A 383 -18.92 -24.21 10.16
N ARG A 384 -19.25 -22.93 10.28
CA ARG A 384 -19.82 -22.11 9.20
C ARG A 384 -19.23 -20.71 9.27
N GLY A 385 -18.21 -20.45 8.43
CA GLY A 385 -17.56 -19.14 8.38
C GLY A 385 -16.47 -18.94 9.44
N SER A 386 -16.44 -17.79 10.08
CA SER A 386 -15.47 -17.46 11.12
C SER A 386 -16.11 -16.66 12.25
N LYS A 387 -15.44 -16.66 13.41
CA LYS A 387 -15.77 -15.78 14.55
C LYS A 387 -14.56 -14.92 14.92
N VAL A 388 -14.80 -13.68 15.32
CA VAL A 388 -13.76 -12.80 15.85
C VAL A 388 -13.33 -13.34 17.23
N VAL A 389 -12.04 -13.60 17.40
CA VAL A 389 -11.42 -14.02 18.67
C VAL A 389 -10.54 -12.95 19.29
N GLN A 390 -10.07 -11.97 18.47
CA GLN A 390 -9.48 -10.73 18.92
C GLN A 390 -10.01 -9.59 18.06
N VAL A 391 -10.64 -8.60 18.67
CA VAL A 391 -11.15 -7.42 17.95
C VAL A 391 -10.00 -6.54 17.48
N ALA A 392 -10.18 -5.85 16.34
CA ALA A 392 -9.23 -4.85 15.90
C ALA A 392 -9.11 -3.71 16.94
N PRO A 393 -7.90 -3.19 17.18
CA PRO A 393 -7.71 -2.10 18.14
C PRO A 393 -8.40 -0.82 17.63
N LYS A 394 -8.95 -0.03 18.56
CA LYS A 394 -9.58 1.26 18.29
C LYS A 394 -8.61 2.44 18.49
N ALA A 395 -7.44 2.18 19.03
CA ALA A 395 -6.35 3.14 19.21
C ALA A 395 -5.01 2.40 19.10
N PHE A 396 -3.99 3.08 18.57
CA PHE A 396 -2.63 2.55 18.62
C PHE A 396 -2.02 2.76 20.01
N PRO A 397 -1.14 1.85 20.47
CA PRO A 397 -0.36 2.08 21.67
C PRO A 397 0.47 3.39 21.54
N LYS A 398 0.53 4.12 22.63
CA LYS A 398 1.34 5.36 22.73
C LYS A 398 2.83 5.06 22.71
#